data_4430772d03eb342a4c7e934a856c84cf
#
_entry.id   4430772d03eb342a4c7e934a856c84cf
#
_cell.length_a   1.000
_cell.length_b   1.000
_cell.length_c   1.000
_cell.angle_alpha   90.00
_cell.angle_beta   90.00
_cell.angle_gamma   90.00
#
_symmetry.space_group_name_H-M   'P 1'
#
loop_
_entity.id
_entity.type
_entity.pdbx_description
1 polymer ?
#
loop_
_entity_poly.entity_id
_entity_poly.type
_entity_poly.pdbx_seq_one_letter_code
_entity_poly.pdbx_strand_id
1 'polypeptide(L)'
;MSARHTSPGLFRRVAVPVAALLGVVAAAGVTVVALRVTSGADCSGALPLKVAVTPAALDVVNAAAQDYQRSQPVVNGRCVQVQVESRNAADVANELPTAQINPHSLWIPDSSMWAAEAQRQAAETGPEAPKLDIKPSLASSPLVMAGSESAMSKIGFPVSPVSWSKVVDPKVQVSMSDPTMTSEGLAALFVIRTLLGNADGTPKPELVGTLLRVGRSAVPSVRDSFGKVSTDAAKAPLFAATEQSVVANNRAAKDNAVLGAPPKEGTLSFDYPLVRVSRPNEPEGIGEAAAEFEKALRSAETSKRFGEAGFRTVQGAAPAKWSTDVEGVQAGDVKLIETPSADQVSELLRTWGAISLDMRMLTVIDVSGSMIEKSGNGKTRVESATEASMTALSMLPDTTQIGLWAFSTNKKPPNDWIELVPIGPLGEPIAGVTRRKRLEAGASQLPGLVGGGTALNDTTLAAFRHVLAGYDASKVNSVVLMTDGRNDDTGSSIDTNALIETLKREADPAKPVPIIMVGLGDEVDMDALRSISAATGGKAYQAKNPEDIRGVLLDAVSQRRCRPNC
;
A
#
# COMPACT_ATOMS: atom_id res chain seq x y z
N MET A 1 -12.34 67.48 41.54
CA MET A 1 -13.68 67.79 42.04
C MET A 1 -14.57 66.63 41.54
N SER A 2 -14.86 65.68 42.43
CA SER A 2 -16.10 65.62 43.25
C SER A 2 -17.33 65.35 42.35
N ALA A 3 -18.16 64.33 42.49
CA ALA A 3 -18.50 63.35 43.51
C ALA A 3 -19.58 62.45 42.89
N ARG A 4 -19.54 61.12 43.17
CA ARG A 4 -20.58 60.33 43.87
C ARG A 4 -22.06 60.54 43.50
N HIS A 5 -22.76 59.46 43.06
CA HIS A 5 -23.73 58.70 43.90
C HIS A 5 -24.39 57.58 43.12
N THR A 6 -24.17 56.34 43.57
CA THR A 6 -25.08 55.37 44.24
C THR A 6 -26.31 54.86 43.48
N SER A 7 -26.33 53.54 43.39
CA SER A 7 -27.35 52.48 43.11
C SER A 7 -28.76 52.69 43.72
N PRO A 8 -29.81 51.84 43.49
CA PRO A 8 -29.79 50.40 43.23
C PRO A 8 -30.93 49.82 42.31
N GLY A 9 -30.66 48.63 41.83
CA GLY A 9 -31.62 47.49 41.82
C GLY A 9 -32.84 47.49 40.91
N LEU A 10 -32.89 46.48 40.04
CA LEU A 10 -34.06 45.57 39.92
C LEU A 10 -33.69 44.32 39.10
N PHE A 11 -33.88 43.17 39.74
CA PHE A 11 -33.78 41.85 39.10
C PHE A 11 -34.83 41.72 38.00
N ARG A 12 -34.35 41.38 36.77
CA ARG A 12 -35.21 40.78 35.75
C ARG A 12 -34.50 39.58 35.15
N ARG A 13 -34.97 38.39 35.52
CA ARG A 13 -34.54 37.14 34.93
C ARG A 13 -34.89 37.13 33.45
N VAL A 14 -33.90 37.08 32.58
CA VAL A 14 -34.06 36.76 31.18
C VAL A 14 -33.34 35.44 30.99
N ALA A 15 -34.09 34.39 30.66
CA ALA A 15 -33.58 33.10 30.25
C ALA A 15 -32.87 33.25 28.90
N VAL A 16 -31.58 32.94 28.86
CA VAL A 16 -30.78 32.83 27.63
C VAL A 16 -30.86 31.39 27.19
N PRO A 17 -31.30 31.07 25.95
CA PRO A 17 -31.17 29.72 25.42
C PRO A 17 -29.70 29.49 25.07
N VAL A 18 -29.11 28.46 25.67
CA VAL A 18 -27.79 27.93 25.30
C VAL A 18 -27.92 27.28 23.91
N ALA A 19 -27.48 28.00 22.88
CA ALA A 19 -27.23 27.42 21.57
C ALA A 19 -25.95 26.59 21.67
N ALA A 20 -26.10 25.29 21.69
CA ALA A 20 -25.00 24.36 21.60
C ALA A 20 -24.39 24.44 20.20
N LEU A 21 -23.21 25.02 20.09
CA LEU A 21 -22.34 24.90 18.92
C LEU A 21 -21.84 23.45 18.86
N LEU A 22 -22.47 22.63 18.00
CA LEU A 22 -21.95 21.34 17.57
C LEU A 22 -20.77 21.61 16.62
N GLY A 23 -19.58 21.52 17.16
CA GLY A 23 -18.35 21.41 16.36
C GLY A 23 -18.37 20.04 15.68
N VAL A 24 -18.44 20.02 14.35
CA VAL A 24 -18.26 18.82 13.53
C VAL A 24 -16.78 18.47 13.56
N VAL A 25 -16.40 17.57 14.44
CA VAL A 25 -15.15 16.81 14.33
C VAL A 25 -15.48 15.60 13.46
N ALA A 26 -14.96 15.59 12.23
CA ALA A 26 -14.97 14.43 11.36
C ALA A 26 -13.97 13.41 11.92
N ALA A 27 -14.39 12.62 12.90
CA ALA A 27 -13.74 11.37 13.29
C ALA A 27 -14.47 10.23 12.59
N ALA A 28 -13.73 9.25 12.09
CA ALA A 28 -14.21 8.03 11.44
C ALA A 28 -15.42 7.47 12.18
N GLY A 29 -16.54 7.35 11.46
CA GLY A 29 -17.84 7.09 12.08
C GLY A 29 -17.95 5.71 12.69
N VAL A 30 -17.83 5.65 14.00
CA VAL A 30 -18.31 4.50 14.79
C VAL A 30 -19.80 4.73 15.01
N THR A 31 -20.63 4.10 14.18
CA THR A 31 -22.08 4.06 14.42
C THR A 31 -22.37 2.85 15.29
N VAL A 32 -22.29 3.02 16.62
CA VAL A 32 -22.79 2.02 17.57
C VAL A 32 -24.30 2.17 17.68
N VAL A 33 -25.05 1.32 17.00
CA VAL A 33 -26.50 1.22 17.20
C VAL A 33 -26.77 0.38 18.46
N ALA A 34 -26.78 1.02 19.61
CA ALA A 34 -27.24 0.39 20.84
C ALA A 34 -28.79 0.36 20.83
N LEU A 35 -29.36 -0.74 20.35
CA LEU A 35 -30.80 -1.00 20.50
C LEU A 35 -31.13 -1.24 21.99
N ARG A 36 -31.88 -0.32 22.60
CA ARG A 36 -32.48 -0.57 23.94
C ARG A 36 -33.51 -1.70 23.81
N VAL A 37 -33.18 -2.85 24.36
CA VAL A 37 -34.12 -3.94 24.52
C VAL A 37 -35.08 -3.54 25.63
N THR A 38 -36.38 -3.35 25.29
CA THR A 38 -37.44 -3.26 26.26
C THR A 38 -37.67 -4.64 26.86
N SER A 39 -37.56 -4.73 28.17
CA SER A 39 -37.65 -5.92 29.01
C SER A 39 -38.88 -6.79 28.72
N GLY A 40 -38.64 -8.01 28.24
CA GLY A 40 -39.63 -9.02 28.00
C GLY A 40 -39.14 -10.46 28.21
N ALA A 41 -37.81 -10.67 28.31
CA ALA A 41 -37.23 -11.98 28.63
C ALA A 41 -36.67 -11.97 30.06
N ASP A 42 -36.91 -13.02 30.82
CA ASP A 42 -36.31 -13.25 32.15
C ASP A 42 -34.80 -13.59 31.99
N CYS A 43 -33.97 -12.58 31.79
CA CYS A 43 -32.52 -12.75 31.68
C CYS A 43 -31.81 -12.20 32.90
N SER A 44 -30.81 -12.91 33.40
CA SER A 44 -29.95 -12.51 34.52
C SER A 44 -28.89 -11.45 34.15
N GLY A 45 -28.93 -10.88 32.92
CA GLY A 45 -27.99 -9.87 32.43
C GLY A 45 -27.82 -9.91 30.93
N ALA A 46 -27.01 -8.98 30.42
CA ALA A 46 -26.64 -8.91 28.99
C ALA A 46 -25.40 -9.76 28.67
N LEU A 47 -25.42 -10.40 27.50
CA LEU A 47 -24.25 -11.07 26.89
C LEU A 47 -23.92 -10.35 25.57
N PRO A 48 -23.01 -9.40 25.55
CA PRO A 48 -22.69 -8.64 24.35
C PRO A 48 -21.88 -9.50 23.36
N LEU A 49 -22.44 -9.73 22.17
CA LEU A 49 -21.80 -10.37 21.05
C LEU A 49 -21.34 -9.29 20.06
N LYS A 50 -20.05 -8.98 20.07
CA LYS A 50 -19.46 -7.95 19.20
C LYS A 50 -19.07 -8.53 17.85
N VAL A 51 -19.49 -7.87 16.77
CA VAL A 51 -19.29 -8.30 15.39
C VAL A 51 -18.67 -7.16 14.60
N ALA A 52 -17.43 -7.37 14.11
CA ALA A 52 -16.84 -6.48 13.11
C ALA A 52 -17.29 -6.91 11.71
N VAL A 53 -17.70 -5.96 10.88
CA VAL A 53 -18.16 -6.24 9.52
C VAL A 53 -17.62 -5.19 8.55
N THR A 54 -17.22 -5.63 7.35
CA THR A 54 -16.83 -4.71 6.28
C THR A 54 -18.00 -3.79 5.89
N PRO A 55 -17.74 -2.51 5.52
CA PRO A 55 -18.80 -1.55 5.18
C PRO A 55 -19.80 -2.05 4.15
N ALA A 56 -19.35 -2.83 3.15
CA ALA A 56 -20.22 -3.38 2.10
C ALA A 56 -21.33 -4.31 2.61
N ALA A 57 -21.08 -5.07 3.68
CA ALA A 57 -22.04 -6.03 4.24
C ALA A 57 -22.79 -5.48 5.48
N LEU A 58 -22.51 -4.25 5.90
CA LEU A 58 -23.03 -3.68 7.16
C LEU A 58 -24.54 -3.74 7.26
N ASP A 59 -25.26 -3.26 6.26
CA ASP A 59 -26.72 -3.17 6.30
C ASP A 59 -27.38 -4.55 6.35
N VAL A 60 -26.82 -5.51 5.63
CA VAL A 60 -27.32 -6.91 5.62
C VAL A 60 -27.10 -7.56 6.99
N VAL A 61 -25.90 -7.39 7.58
CA VAL A 61 -25.57 -7.97 8.89
C VAL A 61 -26.36 -7.29 10.01
N ASN A 62 -26.57 -5.97 9.95
CA ASN A 62 -27.45 -5.25 10.88
C ASN A 62 -28.89 -5.74 10.83
N ALA A 63 -29.44 -5.95 9.62
CA ALA A 63 -30.78 -6.50 9.47
C ALA A 63 -30.88 -7.91 10.06
N ALA A 64 -29.89 -8.77 9.81
CA ALA A 64 -29.83 -10.11 10.41
C ALA A 64 -29.73 -10.06 11.95
N ALA A 65 -28.94 -9.13 12.50
CA ALA A 65 -28.81 -8.92 13.94
C ALA A 65 -30.12 -8.44 14.56
N GLN A 66 -30.86 -7.54 13.91
CA GLN A 66 -32.17 -7.08 14.36
C GLN A 66 -33.20 -8.23 14.38
N ASP A 67 -33.23 -9.07 13.34
CA ASP A 67 -34.12 -10.22 13.26
C ASP A 67 -33.80 -11.23 14.35
N TYR A 68 -32.50 -11.54 14.55
CA TYR A 68 -32.07 -12.43 15.61
C TYR A 68 -32.45 -11.90 17.00
N GLN A 69 -32.24 -10.61 17.27
CA GLN A 69 -32.58 -9.99 18.56
C GLN A 69 -34.10 -9.94 18.82
N ARG A 70 -34.93 -9.87 17.77
CA ARG A 70 -36.41 -9.97 17.93
C ARG A 70 -36.87 -11.32 18.47
N SER A 71 -36.08 -12.38 18.27
CA SER A 71 -36.35 -13.70 18.88
C SER A 71 -35.99 -13.78 20.37
N GLN A 72 -35.44 -12.70 20.96
CA GLN A 72 -35.01 -12.62 22.35
C GLN A 72 -34.07 -13.77 22.76
N PRO A 73 -32.93 -13.94 22.07
CA PRO A 73 -32.05 -15.08 22.31
C PRO A 73 -31.42 -15.02 23.70
N VAL A 74 -31.43 -16.16 24.39
CA VAL A 74 -30.91 -16.34 25.76
C VAL A 74 -29.87 -17.46 25.74
N VAL A 75 -28.67 -17.18 26.25
CA VAL A 75 -27.59 -18.16 26.42
C VAL A 75 -27.15 -18.14 27.88
N ASN A 76 -27.13 -19.29 28.53
CA ASN A 76 -26.78 -19.45 29.95
C ASN A 76 -27.53 -18.46 30.87
N GLY A 77 -28.83 -18.23 30.62
CA GLY A 77 -29.68 -17.30 31.37
C GLY A 77 -29.40 -15.82 31.11
N ARG A 78 -28.57 -15.46 30.14
CA ARG A 78 -28.21 -14.08 29.76
C ARG A 78 -28.80 -13.74 28.40
N CYS A 79 -29.34 -12.52 28.24
CA CYS A 79 -29.83 -12.03 26.95
C CYS A 79 -28.67 -11.68 26.00
N VAL A 80 -28.64 -12.31 24.84
CA VAL A 80 -27.64 -12.01 23.82
C VAL A 80 -27.93 -10.65 23.17
N GLN A 81 -26.94 -9.78 23.17
CA GLN A 81 -26.98 -8.46 22.52
C GLN A 81 -25.94 -8.39 21.41
N VAL A 82 -26.37 -8.48 20.15
CA VAL A 82 -25.48 -8.37 19.00
C VAL A 82 -25.14 -6.89 18.77
N GLN A 83 -23.86 -6.57 18.77
CA GLN A 83 -23.31 -5.24 18.52
C GLN A 83 -22.50 -5.29 17.24
N VAL A 84 -23.03 -4.73 16.16
CA VAL A 84 -22.38 -4.72 14.85
C VAL A 84 -21.62 -3.41 14.68
N GLU A 85 -20.33 -3.51 14.33
CA GLU A 85 -19.45 -2.39 14.09
C GLU A 85 -18.89 -2.47 12.66
N SER A 86 -19.00 -1.34 11.91
CA SER A 86 -18.41 -1.23 10.58
C SER A 86 -16.89 -1.02 10.69
N ARG A 87 -16.11 -1.95 10.17
CA ARG A 87 -14.65 -1.92 10.21
C ARG A 87 -14.05 -2.35 8.88
N ASN A 88 -13.00 -1.67 8.43
CA ASN A 88 -12.22 -2.14 7.29
C ASN A 88 -11.52 -3.46 7.63
N ALA A 89 -11.46 -4.37 6.65
CA ALA A 89 -10.87 -5.69 6.86
C ALA A 89 -9.38 -5.62 7.20
N ALA A 90 -8.63 -4.74 6.54
CA ALA A 90 -7.22 -4.51 6.80
C ALA A 90 -6.94 -4.03 8.24
N ASP A 91 -7.76 -3.09 8.76
CA ASP A 91 -7.62 -2.57 10.13
C ASP A 91 -7.81 -3.68 11.16
N VAL A 92 -8.88 -4.49 10.99
CA VAL A 92 -9.17 -5.62 11.89
C VAL A 92 -8.07 -6.68 11.80
N ALA A 93 -7.58 -7.00 10.59
CA ALA A 93 -6.49 -7.95 10.38
C ALA A 93 -5.20 -7.56 11.11
N ASN A 94 -4.88 -6.27 11.14
CA ASN A 94 -3.69 -5.75 11.82
C ASN A 94 -3.87 -5.63 13.34
N GLU A 95 -5.08 -5.36 13.82
CA GLU A 95 -5.34 -5.21 15.27
C GLU A 95 -5.51 -6.54 16.01
N LEU A 96 -6.24 -7.51 15.44
CA LEU A 96 -6.61 -8.75 16.11
C LEU A 96 -5.44 -9.53 16.68
N PRO A 97 -4.32 -9.71 15.95
CA PRO A 97 -3.18 -10.51 16.44
C PRO A 97 -2.55 -9.95 17.71
N THR A 98 -2.52 -8.62 17.85
CA THR A 98 -1.81 -7.92 18.95
C THR A 98 -2.73 -7.39 20.04
N ALA A 99 -4.06 -7.36 19.82
CA ALA A 99 -5.01 -6.84 20.79
C ALA A 99 -5.00 -7.66 22.08
N GLN A 100 -4.75 -7.04 23.23
CA GLN A 100 -4.76 -7.71 24.54
C GLN A 100 -6.19 -8.12 24.96
N ILE A 101 -7.18 -7.33 24.56
CA ILE A 101 -8.60 -7.61 24.79
C ILE A 101 -9.23 -7.89 23.43
N ASN A 102 -10.00 -9.00 23.33
CA ASN A 102 -10.71 -9.30 22.10
C ASN A 102 -11.82 -8.27 21.85
N PRO A 103 -11.66 -7.35 20.89
CA PRO A 103 -12.66 -6.33 20.61
C PRO A 103 -13.91 -6.93 19.95
N HIS A 104 -13.76 -8.06 19.20
CA HIS A 104 -14.84 -8.68 18.42
C HIS A 104 -14.83 -10.19 18.60
N SER A 105 -16.03 -10.79 18.73
CA SER A 105 -16.20 -12.25 18.82
C SER A 105 -16.42 -12.89 17.44
N LEU A 106 -16.97 -12.11 16.51
CA LEU A 106 -17.13 -12.46 15.10
C LEU A 106 -16.56 -11.35 14.22
N TRP A 107 -16.01 -11.74 13.08
CA TRP A 107 -15.53 -10.83 12.07
C TRP A 107 -15.96 -11.30 10.69
N ILE A 108 -16.47 -10.38 9.88
CA ILE A 108 -16.88 -10.62 8.49
C ILE A 108 -16.06 -9.67 7.62
N PRO A 109 -14.82 -10.05 7.21
CA PRO A 109 -14.07 -9.30 6.23
C PRO A 109 -14.70 -9.43 4.84
N ASP A 110 -14.30 -8.58 3.92
CA ASP A 110 -14.69 -8.69 2.51
C ASP A 110 -13.94 -9.81 1.78
N SER A 111 -12.78 -10.23 2.28
CA SER A 111 -11.97 -11.27 1.66
C SER A 111 -11.26 -12.16 2.68
N SER A 112 -11.20 -13.45 2.36
CA SER A 112 -10.39 -14.44 3.08
C SER A 112 -8.89 -14.13 3.07
N MET A 113 -8.41 -13.30 2.15
CA MET A 113 -7.02 -12.83 2.13
C MET A 113 -6.62 -12.17 3.47
N TRP A 114 -7.46 -11.29 3.99
CA TRP A 114 -7.21 -10.63 5.28
C TRP A 114 -7.37 -11.57 6.46
N ALA A 115 -8.33 -12.49 6.40
CA ALA A 115 -8.50 -13.48 7.45
C ALA A 115 -7.28 -14.41 7.56
N ALA A 116 -6.73 -14.85 6.43
CA ALA A 116 -5.54 -15.68 6.38
C ALA A 116 -4.28 -14.91 6.84
N GLU A 117 -4.15 -13.64 6.47
CA GLU A 117 -3.04 -12.79 6.92
C GLU A 117 -3.11 -12.55 8.44
N ALA A 118 -4.29 -12.24 8.99
CA ALA A 118 -4.49 -12.11 10.43
C ALA A 118 -4.16 -13.41 11.18
N GLN A 119 -4.54 -14.57 10.63
CA GLN A 119 -4.23 -15.88 11.21
C GLN A 119 -2.73 -16.15 11.21
N ARG A 120 -2.02 -15.80 10.13
CA ARG A 120 -0.56 -15.91 10.03
C ARG A 120 0.13 -15.02 11.08
N GLN A 121 -0.27 -13.76 11.19
CA GLN A 121 0.27 -12.82 12.19
C GLN A 121 -0.03 -13.28 13.63
N ALA A 122 -1.23 -13.80 13.90
CA ALA A 122 -1.58 -14.35 15.21
C ALA A 122 -0.68 -15.52 15.59
N ALA A 123 -0.35 -16.40 14.63
CA ALA A 123 0.58 -17.52 14.87
C ALA A 123 2.00 -17.04 15.24
N GLU A 124 2.44 -15.91 14.73
CA GLU A 124 3.75 -15.31 15.06
C GLU A 124 3.76 -14.57 16.40
N THR A 125 2.59 -14.10 16.87
CA THR A 125 2.47 -13.35 18.14
C THR A 125 2.62 -14.27 19.37
N GLY A 126 2.30 -15.56 19.24
CA GLY A 126 2.45 -16.55 20.31
C GLY A 126 1.13 -17.03 20.92
N PRO A 127 1.17 -17.78 22.03
CA PRO A 127 0.02 -18.51 22.58
C PRO A 127 -1.12 -17.64 23.12
N GLU A 128 -0.84 -16.38 23.44
CA GLU A 128 -1.85 -15.40 23.89
C GLU A 128 -2.65 -14.77 22.74
N ALA A 129 -2.23 -15.00 21.49
CA ALA A 129 -2.94 -14.51 20.33
C ALA A 129 -4.34 -15.14 20.20
N PRO A 130 -5.31 -14.46 19.57
CA PRO A 130 -6.62 -15.02 19.34
C PRO A 130 -6.54 -16.22 18.39
N LYS A 131 -7.38 -17.21 18.63
CA LYS A 131 -7.63 -18.27 17.66
C LYS A 131 -8.66 -17.77 16.66
N LEU A 132 -8.29 -17.75 15.39
CA LEU A 132 -9.16 -17.37 14.28
C LEU A 132 -9.64 -18.64 13.56
N ASP A 133 -10.95 -18.89 13.60
CA ASP A 133 -11.59 -20.02 12.92
C ASP A 133 -12.37 -19.49 11.73
N ILE A 134 -11.80 -19.65 10.51
CA ILE A 134 -12.38 -19.16 9.27
C ILE A 134 -13.46 -20.13 8.80
N LYS A 135 -14.70 -19.68 8.87
CA LYS A 135 -15.90 -20.43 8.46
C LYS A 135 -16.21 -20.19 6.98
N PRO A 136 -17.07 -21.01 6.35
CA PRO A 136 -17.52 -20.78 4.98
C PRO A 136 -18.08 -19.37 4.77
N SER A 137 -17.95 -18.88 3.56
CA SER A 137 -18.37 -17.55 3.13
C SER A 137 -19.90 -17.35 3.24
N LEU A 138 -20.33 -16.10 3.31
CA LEU A 138 -21.74 -15.69 3.36
C LEU A 138 -22.26 -15.22 1.99
N ALA A 139 -21.40 -14.61 1.20
CA ALA A 139 -21.69 -14.07 -0.12
C ALA A 139 -20.41 -14.00 -0.95
N SER A 140 -20.51 -13.58 -2.21
CA SER A 140 -19.34 -13.30 -3.03
C SER A 140 -19.52 -12.04 -3.90
N SER A 141 -18.38 -11.43 -4.31
CA SER A 141 -18.38 -10.32 -5.24
C SER A 141 -17.06 -10.31 -6.02
N PRO A 142 -17.09 -10.64 -7.32
CA PRO A 142 -15.90 -10.59 -8.17
C PRO A 142 -15.32 -9.18 -8.27
N LEU A 143 -14.00 -9.09 -8.40
CA LEU A 143 -13.31 -7.86 -8.76
C LEU A 143 -13.50 -7.61 -10.25
N VAL A 144 -13.85 -6.38 -10.61
CA VAL A 144 -14.06 -5.93 -11.99
C VAL A 144 -13.14 -4.75 -12.29
N MET A 145 -12.86 -4.55 -13.57
CA MET A 145 -12.35 -3.26 -14.04
C MET A 145 -13.54 -2.33 -14.22
N ALA A 146 -13.49 -1.20 -13.55
CA ALA A 146 -14.58 -0.24 -13.47
C ALA A 146 -14.14 1.14 -13.99
N GLY A 147 -15.11 1.92 -14.47
CA GLY A 147 -14.89 3.28 -14.95
C GLY A 147 -16.15 3.91 -15.48
N SER A 148 -16.07 5.20 -15.84
CA SER A 148 -17.13 5.86 -16.58
C SER A 148 -17.35 5.22 -17.95
N GLU A 149 -18.50 5.42 -18.57
CA GLU A 149 -18.76 4.97 -19.95
C GLU A 149 -17.66 5.43 -20.92
N SER A 150 -17.22 6.69 -20.80
CA SER A 150 -16.12 7.25 -21.60
C SER A 150 -14.80 6.50 -21.39
N ALA A 151 -14.45 6.17 -20.14
CA ALA A 151 -13.21 5.45 -19.85
C ALA A 151 -13.26 4.00 -20.35
N MET A 152 -14.39 3.32 -20.18
CA MET A 152 -14.61 1.94 -20.63
C MET A 152 -14.65 1.84 -22.17
N SER A 153 -15.26 2.80 -22.86
CA SER A 153 -15.26 2.86 -24.33
C SER A 153 -13.86 3.02 -24.91
N LYS A 154 -12.97 3.79 -24.28
CA LYS A 154 -11.56 3.96 -24.72
C LYS A 154 -10.78 2.65 -24.73
N ILE A 155 -11.17 1.67 -23.91
CA ILE A 155 -10.56 0.33 -23.91
C ILE A 155 -11.33 -0.69 -24.75
N GLY A 156 -12.38 -0.26 -25.44
CA GLY A 156 -13.18 -1.05 -26.38
C GLY A 156 -14.42 -1.71 -25.81
N PHE A 157 -14.74 -1.52 -24.53
CA PHE A 157 -15.95 -2.08 -23.92
C PHE A 157 -17.20 -1.29 -24.38
N PRO A 158 -18.36 -1.93 -24.65
CA PRO A 158 -18.66 -3.35 -24.49
C PRO A 158 -18.34 -4.23 -25.73
N VAL A 159 -17.86 -3.67 -26.83
CA VAL A 159 -17.60 -4.41 -28.09
C VAL A 159 -16.48 -5.44 -27.89
N SER A 160 -15.46 -5.11 -27.10
CA SER A 160 -14.34 -6.00 -26.80
C SER A 160 -14.35 -6.37 -25.33
N PRO A 161 -14.00 -7.63 -24.98
CA PRO A 161 -13.83 -8.01 -23.58
C PRO A 161 -12.77 -7.17 -22.88
N VAL A 162 -13.02 -6.82 -21.63
CA VAL A 162 -12.04 -6.14 -20.77
C VAL A 162 -10.85 -7.07 -20.50
N SER A 163 -9.66 -6.51 -20.38
CA SER A 163 -8.42 -7.24 -20.14
C SER A 163 -7.56 -6.51 -19.09
N TRP A 164 -6.97 -7.25 -18.16
CA TRP A 164 -6.00 -6.71 -17.21
C TRP A 164 -4.76 -6.11 -17.89
N SER A 165 -4.45 -6.50 -19.13
CA SER A 165 -3.37 -5.89 -19.89
C SER A 165 -3.54 -4.36 -20.07
N LYS A 166 -4.74 -3.84 -19.90
CA LYS A 166 -5.01 -2.39 -19.92
C LYS A 166 -4.44 -1.68 -18.70
N VAL A 167 -4.35 -2.37 -17.56
CA VAL A 167 -3.73 -1.81 -16.33
C VAL A 167 -2.23 -1.59 -16.52
N VAL A 168 -1.56 -2.50 -17.23
CA VAL A 168 -0.12 -2.41 -17.49
C VAL A 168 0.23 -1.51 -18.68
N ASP A 169 -0.73 -1.19 -19.55
CA ASP A 169 -0.53 -0.27 -20.68
C ASP A 169 -0.28 1.17 -20.17
N PRO A 170 0.89 1.78 -20.43
CA PRO A 170 1.19 3.13 -19.97
C PRO A 170 0.32 4.23 -20.60
N LYS A 171 -0.38 3.93 -21.70
CA LYS A 171 -1.31 4.87 -22.36
C LYS A 171 -2.68 4.93 -21.70
N VAL A 172 -3.01 3.94 -20.86
CA VAL A 172 -4.29 3.87 -20.14
C VAL A 172 -4.14 4.49 -18.76
N GLN A 173 -4.98 5.45 -18.45
CA GLN A 173 -5.05 6.04 -17.12
C GLN A 173 -5.76 5.07 -16.17
N VAL A 174 -5.06 4.64 -15.14
CA VAL A 174 -5.55 3.71 -14.12
C VAL A 174 -5.30 4.30 -12.75
N SER A 175 -6.27 4.17 -11.86
CA SER A 175 -6.15 4.42 -10.41
C SER A 175 -6.25 3.10 -9.66
N MET A 176 -5.56 2.98 -8.53
CA MET A 176 -5.64 1.83 -7.64
C MET A 176 -5.91 2.34 -6.22
N SER A 177 -6.78 1.66 -5.48
CA SER A 177 -6.88 1.91 -4.05
C SER A 177 -5.67 1.31 -3.33
N ASP A 178 -5.33 1.87 -2.16
CA ASP A 178 -4.12 1.46 -1.43
C ASP A 178 -4.22 -0.02 -1.01
N PRO A 179 -3.30 -0.89 -1.47
CA PRO A 179 -3.28 -2.31 -1.13
C PRO A 179 -3.11 -2.62 0.35
N THR A 180 -2.57 -1.69 1.14
CA THR A 180 -2.41 -1.87 2.59
C THR A 180 -3.69 -1.60 3.37
N MET A 181 -4.66 -0.94 2.73
CA MET A 181 -5.91 -0.50 3.36
C MET A 181 -7.16 -1.13 2.75
N THR A 182 -7.06 -1.67 1.54
CA THR A 182 -8.24 -2.13 0.78
C THR A 182 -8.01 -3.48 0.11
N SER A 183 -9.01 -4.31 0.09
CA SER A 183 -8.98 -5.61 -0.59
C SER A 183 -8.90 -5.45 -2.10
N GLU A 184 -9.55 -4.42 -2.67
CA GLU A 184 -9.51 -4.13 -4.11
C GLU A 184 -8.09 -3.75 -4.55
N GLY A 185 -7.38 -2.95 -3.74
CA GLY A 185 -5.98 -2.60 -3.99
C GLY A 185 -5.07 -3.82 -3.91
N LEU A 186 -5.23 -4.63 -2.86
CA LEU A 186 -4.45 -5.86 -2.66
C LEU A 186 -4.69 -6.87 -3.80
N ALA A 187 -5.94 -7.08 -4.20
CA ALA A 187 -6.30 -7.96 -5.30
C ALA A 187 -5.76 -7.44 -6.65
N ALA A 188 -5.85 -6.13 -6.91
CA ALA A 188 -5.29 -5.52 -8.11
C ALA A 188 -3.76 -5.67 -8.14
N LEU A 189 -3.07 -5.48 -7.01
CA LEU A 189 -1.63 -5.68 -6.88
C LEU A 189 -1.23 -7.14 -7.19
N PHE A 190 -1.99 -8.11 -6.69
CA PHE A 190 -1.78 -9.53 -6.97
C PHE A 190 -1.90 -9.83 -8.46
N VAL A 191 -2.94 -9.33 -9.11
CA VAL A 191 -3.15 -9.52 -10.54
C VAL A 191 -2.04 -8.88 -11.37
N ILE A 192 -1.64 -7.64 -11.06
CA ILE A 192 -0.53 -6.95 -11.74
C ILE A 192 0.75 -7.78 -11.62
N ARG A 193 1.07 -8.29 -10.42
CA ARG A 193 2.24 -9.15 -10.21
C ARG A 193 2.15 -10.45 -11.01
N THR A 194 0.98 -11.09 -11.05
CA THR A 194 0.77 -12.33 -11.81
C THR A 194 0.96 -12.12 -13.31
N LEU A 195 0.46 -11.02 -13.87
CA LEU A 195 0.61 -10.68 -15.28
C LEU A 195 2.06 -10.33 -15.68
N LEU A 196 2.81 -9.71 -14.77
CA LEU A 196 4.19 -9.27 -14.98
C LEU A 196 5.21 -10.16 -14.26
N GLY A 197 4.82 -11.34 -13.83
CA GLY A 197 5.69 -12.41 -13.37
C GLY A 197 6.19 -13.28 -14.53
N ASN A 198 7.37 -13.86 -14.37
CA ASN A 198 7.86 -14.96 -15.18
C ASN A 198 7.30 -16.29 -14.66
N ALA A 199 7.43 -17.35 -15.45
CA ALA A 199 6.96 -18.68 -15.05
C ALA A 199 7.66 -19.24 -13.79
N ASP A 200 8.86 -18.76 -13.48
CA ASP A 200 9.63 -19.09 -12.27
C ASP A 200 9.29 -18.19 -11.06
N GLY A 201 8.30 -17.30 -11.19
CA GLY A 201 7.86 -16.37 -10.13
C GLY A 201 8.72 -15.12 -10.00
N THR A 202 9.77 -14.94 -10.81
CA THR A 202 10.57 -13.71 -10.81
C THR A 202 9.80 -12.56 -11.48
N PRO A 203 9.94 -11.30 -11.02
CA PRO A 203 9.26 -10.17 -11.62
C PRO A 203 9.88 -9.81 -12.98
N LYS A 204 9.06 -9.49 -13.96
CA LYS A 204 9.53 -8.84 -15.20
C LYS A 204 9.96 -7.39 -14.91
N PRO A 205 10.90 -6.83 -15.66
CA PRO A 205 11.35 -5.45 -15.46
C PRO A 205 10.22 -4.41 -15.50
N GLU A 206 9.17 -4.67 -16.29
CA GLU A 206 8.01 -3.80 -16.41
C GLU A 206 7.14 -3.72 -15.15
N LEU A 207 7.25 -4.71 -14.25
CA LEU A 207 6.47 -4.74 -13.01
C LEU A 207 6.74 -3.49 -12.17
N VAL A 208 8.00 -3.18 -11.91
CA VAL A 208 8.37 -2.03 -11.05
C VAL A 208 7.89 -0.71 -11.67
N GLY A 209 8.10 -0.52 -12.97
CA GLY A 209 7.60 0.67 -13.69
C GLY A 209 6.07 0.79 -13.62
N THR A 210 5.35 -0.32 -13.75
CA THR A 210 3.89 -0.35 -13.63
C THR A 210 3.44 -0.02 -12.21
N LEU A 211 4.04 -0.62 -11.19
CA LEU A 211 3.70 -0.38 -9.79
C LEU A 211 3.99 1.07 -9.36
N LEU A 212 5.13 1.64 -9.78
CA LEU A 212 5.43 3.06 -9.55
C LEU A 212 4.41 3.97 -10.22
N ARG A 213 3.98 3.66 -11.44
CA ARG A 213 2.97 4.43 -12.17
C ARG A 213 1.61 4.37 -11.50
N VAL A 214 1.16 3.17 -11.15
CA VAL A 214 -0.15 2.95 -10.51
C VAL A 214 -0.12 3.50 -9.08
N GLY A 215 0.98 3.36 -8.36
CA GLY A 215 1.16 3.92 -7.01
C GLY A 215 1.03 5.44 -6.96
N ARG A 216 1.49 6.15 -8.00
CA ARG A 216 1.32 7.63 -8.09
C ARG A 216 -0.14 8.08 -8.17
N SER A 217 -1.00 7.25 -8.71
CA SER A 217 -2.44 7.51 -8.84
C SER A 217 -3.26 6.81 -7.75
N ALA A 218 -2.58 6.17 -6.79
CA ALA A 218 -3.23 5.48 -5.69
C ALA A 218 -4.11 6.42 -4.87
N VAL A 219 -5.24 5.90 -4.42
CA VAL A 219 -6.22 6.61 -3.59
C VAL A 219 -6.45 5.82 -2.31
N PRO A 220 -6.83 6.46 -1.20
CA PRO A 220 -7.04 5.76 0.07
C PRO A 220 -8.09 4.66 -0.01
N SER A 221 -9.13 4.82 -0.83
CA SER A 221 -10.22 3.86 -0.94
C SER A 221 -10.84 3.81 -2.34
N VAL A 222 -11.59 2.76 -2.63
CA VAL A 222 -12.36 2.64 -3.87
C VAL A 222 -13.43 3.74 -3.98
N ARG A 223 -13.95 4.24 -2.85
CA ARG A 223 -14.90 5.38 -2.81
C ARG A 223 -14.30 6.64 -3.44
N ASP A 224 -13.00 6.88 -3.24
CA ASP A 224 -12.31 8.02 -3.86
C ASP A 224 -12.24 7.88 -5.38
N SER A 225 -12.11 6.65 -5.91
CA SER A 225 -12.19 6.37 -7.35
C SER A 225 -13.60 6.65 -7.91
N PHE A 226 -14.66 6.24 -7.23
CA PHE A 226 -16.02 6.61 -7.58
C PHE A 226 -16.23 8.13 -7.53
N GLY A 227 -15.67 8.80 -6.53
CA GLY A 227 -15.72 10.27 -6.40
C GLY A 227 -15.07 10.99 -7.60
N LYS A 228 -13.97 10.46 -8.16
CA LYS A 228 -13.36 10.99 -9.38
C LYS A 228 -14.32 10.90 -10.59
N VAL A 229 -15.07 9.79 -10.72
CA VAL A 229 -16.08 9.64 -11.78
C VAL A 229 -17.20 10.65 -11.61
N SER A 230 -17.70 10.82 -10.39
CA SER A 230 -18.76 11.79 -10.09
C SER A 230 -18.33 13.24 -10.36
N THR A 231 -17.04 13.56 -10.17
CA THR A 231 -16.50 14.92 -10.37
C THR A 231 -16.24 15.24 -11.84
N ASP A 232 -15.61 14.32 -12.59
CA ASP A 232 -15.29 14.49 -14.01
C ASP A 232 -15.21 13.11 -14.70
N ALA A 233 -16.36 12.59 -15.13
CA ALA A 233 -16.47 11.28 -15.76
C ALA A 233 -15.62 11.14 -17.04
N ALA A 234 -15.37 12.25 -17.76
CA ALA A 234 -14.61 12.22 -19.02
C ALA A 234 -13.10 12.01 -18.80
N LYS A 235 -12.58 12.44 -17.65
CA LYS A 235 -11.16 12.34 -17.28
C LYS A 235 -10.88 11.30 -16.20
N ALA A 236 -11.92 10.72 -15.59
CA ALA A 236 -11.75 9.73 -14.54
C ALA A 236 -10.97 8.51 -15.06
N PRO A 237 -9.96 8.03 -14.31
CA PRO A 237 -9.22 6.83 -14.68
C PRO A 237 -10.07 5.57 -14.52
N LEU A 238 -9.66 4.47 -15.17
CA LEU A 238 -10.13 3.14 -14.82
C LEU A 238 -9.62 2.74 -13.43
N PHE A 239 -10.37 1.89 -12.74
CA PHE A 239 -9.99 1.38 -11.43
C PHE A 239 -10.53 -0.03 -11.16
N ALA A 240 -9.94 -0.72 -10.21
CA ALA A 240 -10.47 -2.00 -9.73
C ALA A 240 -11.53 -1.75 -8.63
N ALA A 241 -12.66 -2.44 -8.75
CA ALA A 241 -13.77 -2.38 -7.80
C ALA A 241 -14.45 -3.75 -7.70
N THR A 242 -15.21 -4.01 -6.64
CA THR A 242 -16.08 -5.19 -6.62
C THR A 242 -17.35 -4.93 -7.40
N GLU A 243 -17.97 -5.97 -7.98
CA GLU A 243 -19.30 -5.83 -8.61
C GLU A 243 -20.30 -5.18 -7.65
N GLN A 244 -20.28 -5.63 -6.38
CA GLN A 244 -21.17 -5.09 -5.35
C GLN A 244 -20.98 -3.59 -5.15
N SER A 245 -19.74 -3.10 -5.10
CA SER A 245 -19.48 -1.67 -4.93
C SER A 245 -19.92 -0.84 -6.14
N VAL A 246 -19.82 -1.38 -7.37
CA VAL A 246 -20.36 -0.75 -8.57
C VAL A 246 -21.88 -0.65 -8.49
N VAL A 247 -22.55 -1.76 -8.15
CA VAL A 247 -24.02 -1.82 -7.99
C VAL A 247 -24.48 -0.83 -6.91
N ALA A 248 -23.85 -0.84 -5.75
CA ALA A 248 -24.19 0.05 -4.65
C ALA A 248 -23.99 1.53 -5.01
N ASN A 249 -22.87 1.86 -5.71
CA ASN A 249 -22.62 3.21 -6.19
C ASN A 249 -23.70 3.67 -7.17
N ASN A 250 -24.06 2.84 -8.16
CA ASN A 250 -25.03 3.22 -9.20
C ASN A 250 -26.45 3.37 -8.64
N ARG A 251 -26.82 2.57 -7.66
CA ARG A 251 -28.11 2.71 -6.96
C ARG A 251 -28.20 4.00 -6.12
N ALA A 252 -27.07 4.44 -5.59
CA ALA A 252 -26.98 5.68 -4.79
C ALA A 252 -26.79 6.93 -5.68
N ALA A 253 -26.13 6.81 -6.84
CA ALA A 253 -25.82 7.91 -7.74
C ALA A 253 -27.06 8.27 -8.60
N LYS A 254 -27.27 9.59 -8.79
CA LYS A 254 -28.30 10.09 -9.72
C LYS A 254 -27.78 10.24 -11.14
N ASP A 255 -26.48 10.49 -11.28
CA ASP A 255 -25.79 10.79 -12.54
C ASP A 255 -24.44 10.08 -12.58
N ASN A 256 -23.86 9.93 -13.79
CA ASN A 256 -22.54 9.34 -14.01
C ASN A 256 -22.41 7.88 -13.52
N ALA A 257 -23.26 7.00 -14.06
CA ALA A 257 -23.17 5.56 -13.81
C ALA A 257 -21.77 5.01 -14.12
N VAL A 258 -21.29 4.12 -13.27
CA VAL A 258 -20.03 3.40 -13.46
C VAL A 258 -20.33 2.06 -14.11
N LEU A 259 -19.58 1.72 -15.15
CA LEU A 259 -19.59 0.39 -15.76
C LEU A 259 -18.48 -0.46 -15.15
N GLY A 260 -18.78 -1.72 -14.86
CA GLY A 260 -17.83 -2.71 -14.36
C GLY A 260 -17.91 -3.99 -15.18
N ALA A 261 -16.76 -4.51 -15.61
CA ALA A 261 -16.70 -5.77 -16.33
C ALA A 261 -15.55 -6.65 -15.85
N PRO A 262 -15.78 -7.97 -15.68
CA PRO A 262 -14.74 -8.91 -15.33
C PRO A 262 -13.73 -9.07 -16.48
N PRO A 263 -12.42 -9.03 -16.21
CA PRO A 263 -11.42 -9.23 -17.25
C PRO A 263 -11.40 -10.68 -17.77
N LYS A 264 -11.18 -10.84 -19.08
CA LYS A 264 -11.22 -12.13 -19.79
C LYS A 264 -10.20 -13.18 -19.31
N GLU A 265 -9.08 -12.72 -18.75
CA GLU A 265 -8.04 -13.61 -18.19
C GLU A 265 -8.54 -14.32 -16.94
N GLY A 266 -9.50 -13.76 -16.25
CA GLY A 266 -10.01 -14.15 -14.95
C GLY A 266 -9.76 -13.08 -13.90
N THR A 267 -10.39 -13.21 -12.74
CA THR A 267 -10.31 -12.24 -11.66
C THR A 267 -10.43 -12.93 -10.30
N LEU A 268 -10.11 -12.22 -9.23
CA LEU A 268 -10.38 -12.65 -7.87
C LEU A 268 -11.84 -12.39 -7.50
N SER A 269 -12.39 -13.21 -6.61
CA SER A 269 -13.68 -12.95 -5.97
C SER A 269 -13.48 -12.69 -4.49
N PHE A 270 -14.10 -11.65 -3.98
CA PHE A 270 -14.20 -11.40 -2.55
C PHE A 270 -15.30 -12.28 -2.00
N ASP A 271 -14.96 -13.05 -0.96
CA ASP A 271 -15.74 -14.20 -0.55
C ASP A 271 -16.48 -14.02 0.78
N TYR A 272 -16.31 -12.89 1.45
CA TYR A 272 -17.00 -12.52 2.69
C TYR A 272 -17.11 -13.66 3.71
N PRO A 273 -15.99 -14.21 4.19
CA PRO A 273 -16.00 -15.31 5.14
C PRO A 273 -16.49 -14.84 6.51
N LEU A 274 -17.09 -15.76 7.28
CA LEU A 274 -17.34 -15.54 8.69
C LEU A 274 -16.15 -16.05 9.50
N VAL A 275 -15.54 -15.20 10.31
CA VAL A 275 -14.41 -15.57 11.18
C VAL A 275 -14.86 -15.55 12.64
N ARG A 276 -14.77 -16.69 13.33
CA ARG A 276 -14.90 -16.76 14.78
C ARG A 276 -13.56 -16.41 15.42
N VAL A 277 -13.57 -15.39 16.26
CA VAL A 277 -12.39 -14.92 17.00
C VAL A 277 -12.56 -15.32 18.45
N SER A 278 -11.72 -16.19 18.96
CA SER A 278 -11.79 -16.70 20.33
C SER A 278 -10.48 -16.51 21.09
N ARG A 279 -10.60 -16.33 22.41
CA ARG A 279 -9.47 -16.25 23.35
C ARG A 279 -9.74 -17.09 24.59
N PRO A 280 -8.70 -17.53 25.31
CA PRO A 280 -8.86 -18.36 26.52
C PRO A 280 -9.76 -17.73 27.59
N ASN A 281 -9.78 -16.41 27.70
CA ASN A 281 -10.50 -15.66 28.76
C ASN A 281 -11.77 -14.97 28.23
N GLU A 282 -12.40 -15.48 27.16
CA GLU A 282 -13.66 -14.89 26.70
C GLU A 282 -14.82 -15.19 27.68
N PRO A 283 -15.83 -14.33 27.78
CA PRO A 283 -16.98 -14.56 28.64
C PRO A 283 -17.70 -15.87 28.31
N GLU A 284 -18.11 -16.61 29.34
CA GLU A 284 -18.87 -17.83 29.17
C GLU A 284 -20.16 -17.59 28.34
N GLY A 285 -20.46 -18.50 27.43
CA GLY A 285 -21.64 -18.42 26.55
C GLY A 285 -21.39 -17.62 25.24
N ILE A 286 -20.27 -16.89 25.08
CA ILE A 286 -20.00 -16.15 23.86
C ILE A 286 -19.86 -17.08 22.65
N GLY A 287 -19.20 -18.23 22.81
CA GLY A 287 -19.03 -19.22 21.73
C GLY A 287 -20.40 -19.76 21.26
N GLU A 288 -21.31 -20.03 22.17
CA GLU A 288 -22.67 -20.48 21.88
C GLU A 288 -23.51 -19.38 21.21
N ALA A 289 -23.47 -18.16 21.75
CA ALA A 289 -24.14 -17.01 21.16
C ALA A 289 -23.63 -16.72 19.72
N ALA A 290 -22.31 -16.85 19.48
CA ALA A 290 -21.73 -16.71 18.16
C ALA A 290 -22.23 -17.79 17.19
N ALA A 291 -22.31 -19.05 17.63
CA ALA A 291 -22.83 -20.16 16.82
C ALA A 291 -24.31 -20.00 16.47
N GLU A 292 -25.13 -19.52 17.42
CA GLU A 292 -26.55 -19.23 17.15
C GLU A 292 -26.70 -18.06 16.17
N PHE A 293 -25.93 -16.99 16.33
CA PHE A 293 -26.00 -15.87 15.40
C PHE A 293 -25.44 -16.25 13.99
N GLU A 294 -24.45 -17.15 13.91
CA GLU A 294 -24.01 -17.72 12.61
C GLU A 294 -25.18 -18.37 11.86
N LYS A 295 -26.09 -19.11 12.54
CA LYS A 295 -27.26 -19.69 11.89
C LYS A 295 -28.20 -18.61 11.32
N ALA A 296 -28.37 -17.48 12.02
CA ALA A 296 -29.13 -16.35 11.51
C ALA A 296 -28.48 -15.71 10.28
N LEU A 297 -27.16 -15.56 10.29
CA LEU A 297 -26.39 -15.03 9.14
C LEU A 297 -26.48 -15.95 7.90
N ARG A 298 -26.63 -17.26 8.09
CA ARG A 298 -26.76 -18.26 7.02
C ARG A 298 -28.20 -18.58 6.63
N SER A 299 -29.18 -17.86 7.19
CA SER A 299 -30.59 -18.06 6.85
C SER A 299 -30.90 -17.71 5.39
N ALA A 300 -31.92 -18.30 4.81
CA ALA A 300 -32.37 -17.98 3.45
C ALA A 300 -32.74 -16.50 3.30
N GLU A 301 -33.31 -15.89 4.35
CA GLU A 301 -33.67 -14.48 4.36
C GLU A 301 -32.44 -13.59 4.31
N THR A 302 -31.39 -13.89 5.08
CA THR A 302 -30.11 -13.14 5.02
C THR A 302 -29.42 -13.32 3.67
N SER A 303 -29.44 -14.55 3.12
CA SER A 303 -28.89 -14.81 1.76
C SER A 303 -29.64 -14.00 0.68
N LYS A 304 -30.97 -13.89 0.78
CA LYS A 304 -31.76 -13.04 -0.11
C LYS A 304 -31.37 -11.56 0.01
N ARG A 305 -31.17 -11.06 1.24
CA ARG A 305 -30.72 -9.67 1.47
C ARG A 305 -29.35 -9.39 0.89
N PHE A 306 -28.42 -10.33 0.96
CA PHE A 306 -27.13 -10.20 0.24
C PHE A 306 -27.37 -10.02 -1.24
N GLY A 307 -28.22 -10.83 -1.88
CA GLY A 307 -28.59 -10.66 -3.29
C GLY A 307 -29.22 -9.29 -3.59
N GLU A 308 -30.15 -8.84 -2.74
CA GLU A 308 -30.76 -7.51 -2.84
C GLU A 308 -29.75 -6.36 -2.68
N ALA A 309 -28.71 -6.56 -1.87
CA ALA A 309 -27.62 -5.61 -1.69
C ALA A 309 -26.55 -5.63 -2.81
N GLY A 310 -26.74 -6.45 -3.85
CA GLY A 310 -25.85 -6.52 -5.02
C GLY A 310 -24.71 -7.53 -4.89
N PHE A 311 -24.83 -8.52 -4.01
CA PHE A 311 -23.88 -9.61 -3.92
C PHE A 311 -24.30 -10.81 -4.76
N ARG A 312 -23.34 -11.56 -5.24
CA ARG A 312 -23.56 -12.91 -5.78
C ARG A 312 -23.72 -13.92 -4.64
N THR A 313 -24.32 -15.07 -4.94
CA THR A 313 -24.29 -16.20 -4.01
C THR A 313 -22.86 -16.68 -3.76
N VAL A 314 -22.67 -17.53 -2.75
CA VAL A 314 -21.37 -18.15 -2.45
C VAL A 314 -20.82 -18.95 -3.65
N GLN A 315 -21.71 -19.51 -4.48
CA GLN A 315 -21.37 -20.24 -5.70
C GLN A 315 -21.14 -19.32 -6.92
N GLY A 316 -21.22 -18.00 -6.74
CA GLY A 316 -20.97 -17.03 -7.80
C GLY A 316 -22.18 -16.70 -8.70
N ALA A 317 -23.37 -17.25 -8.39
CA ALA A 317 -24.57 -16.93 -9.15
C ALA A 317 -25.02 -15.49 -8.90
N ALA A 318 -25.27 -14.74 -9.98
CA ALA A 318 -25.80 -13.39 -9.90
C ALA A 318 -27.27 -13.36 -9.45
N PRO A 319 -27.73 -12.28 -8.79
CA PRO A 319 -29.15 -12.10 -8.45
C PRO A 319 -30.04 -12.11 -9.71
N ALA A 320 -31.17 -12.81 -9.63
CA ALA A 320 -32.06 -13.05 -10.78
C ALA A 320 -32.64 -11.78 -11.44
N LYS A 321 -32.58 -10.62 -10.78
CA LYS A 321 -33.14 -9.35 -11.25
C LYS A 321 -32.11 -8.32 -11.67
N TRP A 322 -30.83 -8.73 -11.86
CA TRP A 322 -29.83 -7.78 -12.33
C TRP A 322 -30.08 -7.35 -13.78
N SER A 323 -30.01 -6.03 -13.99
CA SER A 323 -30.03 -5.41 -15.29
C SER A 323 -28.73 -4.64 -15.48
N THR A 324 -28.00 -4.91 -16.54
CA THR A 324 -26.72 -4.23 -16.85
C THR A 324 -26.89 -2.72 -16.97
N ASP A 325 -28.03 -2.27 -17.53
CA ASP A 325 -28.30 -0.85 -17.73
C ASP A 325 -28.51 -0.08 -16.41
N VAL A 326 -29.00 -0.78 -15.38
CA VAL A 326 -29.24 -0.19 -14.05
C VAL A 326 -28.06 -0.41 -13.12
N GLU A 327 -27.57 -1.65 -13.08
CA GLU A 327 -26.53 -2.05 -12.11
C GLU A 327 -25.10 -1.72 -12.57
N GLY A 328 -24.90 -1.54 -13.88
CA GLY A 328 -23.58 -1.25 -14.47
C GLY A 328 -22.66 -2.47 -14.58
N VAL A 329 -23.14 -3.66 -14.22
CA VAL A 329 -22.40 -4.93 -14.27
C VAL A 329 -23.20 -6.03 -14.94
N GLN A 330 -22.53 -7.04 -15.49
CA GLN A 330 -23.17 -8.15 -16.22
C GLN A 330 -23.47 -9.31 -15.28
N ALA A 331 -24.64 -9.93 -15.43
CA ALA A 331 -25.09 -11.09 -14.64
C ALA A 331 -24.45 -12.43 -15.06
N GLY A 332 -23.58 -12.46 -16.07
CA GLY A 332 -22.94 -13.68 -16.58
C GLY A 332 -21.97 -14.35 -15.60
N ASP A 333 -21.51 -15.54 -15.99
CA ASP A 333 -20.46 -16.25 -15.28
C ASP A 333 -19.15 -15.49 -15.29
N VAL A 334 -18.41 -15.54 -14.18
CA VAL A 334 -17.12 -14.88 -14.02
C VAL A 334 -16.03 -15.94 -13.87
N LYS A 335 -15.03 -15.87 -14.74
CA LYS A 335 -13.85 -16.71 -14.61
C LYS A 335 -13.02 -16.27 -13.40
N LEU A 336 -12.89 -17.14 -12.41
CA LEU A 336 -12.11 -16.86 -11.21
C LEU A 336 -10.69 -17.41 -11.35
N ILE A 337 -9.75 -16.73 -10.73
CA ILE A 337 -8.37 -17.18 -10.48
C ILE A 337 -8.23 -17.54 -9.00
N GLU A 338 -7.21 -18.32 -8.69
CA GLU A 338 -6.95 -18.76 -7.32
C GLU A 338 -6.62 -17.58 -6.40
N THR A 339 -7.19 -17.60 -5.19
CA THR A 339 -6.92 -16.60 -4.17
C THR A 339 -5.49 -16.75 -3.64
N PRO A 340 -4.71 -15.66 -3.47
CA PRO A 340 -3.35 -15.75 -2.97
C PRO A 340 -3.30 -16.32 -1.55
N SER A 341 -2.24 -17.09 -1.27
CA SER A 341 -1.95 -17.58 0.08
C SER A 341 -1.56 -16.42 1.02
N ALA A 342 -1.62 -16.65 2.34
CA ALA A 342 -1.20 -15.65 3.33
C ALA A 342 0.26 -15.19 3.11
N ASP A 343 1.17 -16.11 2.75
CA ASP A 343 2.56 -15.75 2.46
C ASP A 343 2.68 -14.85 1.23
N GLN A 344 1.90 -15.12 0.18
CA GLN A 344 1.83 -14.27 -1.01
C GLN A 344 1.26 -12.90 -0.68
N VAL A 345 0.21 -12.83 0.14
CA VAL A 345 -0.36 -11.56 0.63
C VAL A 345 0.68 -10.77 1.40
N SER A 346 1.37 -11.39 2.35
CA SER A 346 2.43 -10.75 3.14
C SER A 346 3.58 -10.24 2.26
N GLU A 347 3.98 -11.00 1.25
CA GLU A 347 5.01 -10.59 0.29
C GLU A 347 4.56 -9.42 -0.59
N LEU A 348 3.29 -9.44 -1.05
CA LEU A 348 2.71 -8.33 -1.82
C LEU A 348 2.66 -7.04 -1.03
N LEU A 349 2.20 -7.09 0.22
CA LEU A 349 2.15 -5.93 1.11
C LEU A 349 3.54 -5.37 1.39
N ARG A 350 4.54 -6.24 1.62
CA ARG A 350 5.95 -5.82 1.76
C ARG A 350 6.50 -5.17 0.49
N THR A 351 6.19 -5.76 -0.67
CA THR A 351 6.60 -5.20 -1.96
C THR A 351 5.97 -3.83 -2.21
N TRP A 352 4.68 -3.69 -1.94
CA TRP A 352 3.99 -2.41 -2.06
C TRP A 352 4.55 -1.36 -1.10
N GLY A 353 4.73 -1.70 0.18
CA GLY A 353 5.33 -0.81 1.17
C GLY A 353 6.71 -0.30 0.74
N ALA A 354 7.52 -1.17 0.15
CA ALA A 354 8.82 -0.78 -0.37
C ALA A 354 8.76 0.18 -1.57
N ILE A 355 7.73 0.08 -2.42
CA ILE A 355 7.58 0.87 -3.65
C ILE A 355 6.80 2.17 -3.40
N SER A 356 5.82 2.14 -2.50
CA SER A 356 4.93 3.29 -2.21
C SER A 356 5.58 4.36 -1.33
N LEU A 357 6.62 4.00 -0.55
CA LEU A 357 7.35 4.99 0.23
C LEU A 357 8.16 5.90 -0.68
N ASP A 358 8.07 7.19 -0.45
CA ASP A 358 8.93 8.19 -1.07
C ASP A 358 10.40 7.87 -0.79
N MET A 359 11.25 8.18 -1.76
CA MET A 359 12.69 7.92 -1.68
C MET A 359 13.45 9.17 -1.28
N ARG A 360 14.50 8.97 -0.47
CA ARG A 360 15.57 9.93 -0.23
C ARG A 360 16.90 9.25 -0.51
N MET A 361 17.52 9.57 -1.64
CA MET A 361 18.65 8.83 -2.19
C MET A 361 19.79 9.76 -2.57
N LEU A 362 21.02 9.36 -2.23
CA LEU A 362 22.22 9.94 -2.80
C LEU A 362 22.76 9.01 -3.88
N THR A 363 22.82 9.49 -5.11
CA THR A 363 23.49 8.81 -6.21
C THR A 363 24.94 9.29 -6.27
N VAL A 364 25.89 8.35 -6.26
CA VAL A 364 27.33 8.61 -6.26
C VAL A 364 27.93 7.89 -7.46
N ILE A 365 28.51 8.63 -8.39
CA ILE A 365 29.00 8.09 -9.65
C ILE A 365 30.51 8.25 -9.74
N ASP A 366 31.18 7.15 -9.99
CA ASP A 366 32.61 7.08 -10.26
C ASP A 366 32.94 7.86 -11.54
N VAL A 367 33.95 8.72 -11.46
CA VAL A 367 34.55 9.45 -12.58
C VAL A 367 36.07 9.28 -12.56
N SER A 368 36.57 8.15 -12.05
CA SER A 368 38.00 7.77 -12.17
C SER A 368 38.40 7.54 -13.60
N GLY A 369 39.72 7.45 -13.85
CA GLY A 369 40.26 7.31 -15.18
C GLY A 369 39.77 6.10 -15.97
N SER A 370 39.48 4.97 -15.30
CA SER A 370 38.97 3.74 -15.92
C SER A 370 37.56 3.90 -16.51
N MET A 371 36.77 4.85 -16.02
CA MET A 371 35.40 5.10 -16.51
C MET A 371 35.31 5.59 -17.96
N ILE A 372 36.48 5.95 -18.61
CA ILE A 372 36.55 6.24 -20.04
C ILE A 372 36.57 4.98 -20.92
N GLU A 373 36.81 3.81 -20.33
CA GLU A 373 36.83 2.56 -21.07
C GLU A 373 35.44 2.21 -21.64
N LYS A 374 35.45 1.51 -22.78
CA LYS A 374 34.20 1.20 -23.50
C LYS A 374 33.49 -0.01 -22.90
N SER A 375 32.18 0.15 -22.70
CA SER A 375 31.26 -0.94 -22.47
C SER A 375 30.94 -1.70 -23.77
N GLY A 376 30.31 -2.84 -23.66
CA GLY A 376 29.94 -3.72 -24.79
C GLY A 376 29.06 -3.09 -25.89
N ASN A 377 28.45 -1.92 -25.62
CA ASN A 377 27.63 -1.15 -26.58
C ASN A 377 28.39 -0.04 -27.32
N GLY A 378 29.73 0.05 -27.17
CA GLY A 378 30.59 1.07 -27.80
C GLY A 378 30.62 2.42 -27.11
N LYS A 379 29.80 2.67 -26.07
CA LYS A 379 29.85 3.85 -25.20
C LYS A 379 30.86 3.63 -24.08
N THR A 380 31.35 4.71 -23.48
CA THR A 380 32.17 4.62 -22.28
C THR A 380 31.34 4.19 -21.07
N ARG A 381 31.99 3.66 -20.03
CA ARG A 381 31.29 3.25 -18.77
C ARG A 381 30.57 4.45 -18.14
N VAL A 382 31.17 5.63 -18.11
CA VAL A 382 30.53 6.85 -17.59
C VAL A 382 29.34 7.30 -18.43
N GLU A 383 29.41 7.20 -19.78
CA GLU A 383 28.26 7.51 -20.65
C GLU A 383 27.10 6.53 -20.39
N SER A 384 27.42 5.25 -20.23
CA SER A 384 26.44 4.20 -19.92
C SER A 384 25.77 4.42 -18.56
N ALA A 385 26.55 4.76 -17.53
CA ALA A 385 26.03 5.12 -16.21
C ALA A 385 25.15 6.37 -16.26
N THR A 386 25.55 7.38 -17.02
CA THR A 386 24.80 8.62 -17.23
C THR A 386 23.43 8.35 -17.88
N GLU A 387 23.41 7.60 -18.99
CA GLU A 387 22.18 7.26 -19.72
C GLU A 387 21.19 6.44 -18.85
N ALA A 388 21.71 5.44 -18.12
CA ALA A 388 20.91 4.64 -17.22
C ALA A 388 20.33 5.49 -16.07
N SER A 389 21.14 6.39 -15.50
CA SER A 389 20.70 7.32 -14.45
C SER A 389 19.60 8.27 -14.95
N MET A 390 19.74 8.83 -16.16
CA MET A 390 18.72 9.68 -16.77
C MET A 390 17.41 8.91 -17.03
N THR A 391 17.52 7.67 -17.53
CA THR A 391 16.36 6.82 -17.77
C THR A 391 15.63 6.51 -16.46
N ALA A 392 16.35 6.14 -15.40
CA ALA A 392 15.77 5.92 -14.08
C ALA A 392 15.12 7.21 -13.54
N LEU A 393 15.79 8.35 -13.66
CA LEU A 393 15.29 9.64 -13.20
C LEU A 393 13.95 10.02 -13.86
N SER A 394 13.78 9.71 -15.14
CA SER A 394 12.53 10.00 -15.88
C SER A 394 11.31 9.24 -15.35
N MET A 395 11.52 8.10 -14.67
CA MET A 395 10.46 7.25 -14.15
C MET A 395 10.05 7.62 -12.71
N LEU A 396 10.84 8.42 -12.01
CA LEU A 396 10.63 8.73 -10.61
C LEU A 396 9.65 9.92 -10.42
N PRO A 397 8.80 9.92 -9.37
CA PRO A 397 7.89 11.02 -9.08
C PRO A 397 8.64 12.29 -8.62
N ASP A 398 7.96 13.44 -8.72
CA ASP A 398 8.52 14.73 -8.31
C ASP A 398 8.73 14.86 -6.79
N THR A 399 8.06 14.02 -5.99
CA THR A 399 8.24 13.93 -4.54
C THR A 399 9.51 13.20 -4.13
N THR A 400 10.08 12.35 -5.01
CA THR A 400 11.33 11.64 -4.76
C THR A 400 12.47 12.61 -4.50
N GLN A 401 13.25 12.40 -3.44
CA GLN A 401 14.42 13.21 -3.11
C GLN A 401 15.70 12.54 -3.61
N ILE A 402 16.41 13.21 -4.50
CA ILE A 402 17.67 12.70 -5.05
C ILE A 402 18.75 13.78 -4.99
N GLY A 403 19.97 13.34 -4.64
CA GLY A 403 21.21 14.08 -4.80
C GLY A 403 22.17 13.38 -5.74
N LEU A 404 23.14 14.09 -6.26
CA LEU A 404 24.17 13.57 -7.16
C LEU A 404 25.56 14.02 -6.73
N TRP A 405 26.42 13.04 -6.46
CA TRP A 405 27.85 13.23 -6.30
C TRP A 405 28.62 12.57 -7.46
N ALA A 406 29.76 13.17 -7.84
CA ALA A 406 30.79 12.54 -8.67
C ALA A 406 32.05 12.36 -7.83
N PHE A 407 32.76 11.24 -7.96
CA PHE A 407 33.93 10.98 -7.14
C PHE A 407 35.13 10.42 -7.95
N SER A 408 36.30 10.78 -7.54
CA SER A 408 37.61 10.18 -7.84
C SER A 408 38.61 10.74 -6.83
N THR A 409 39.87 10.25 -6.81
CA THR A 409 40.87 10.78 -5.89
C THR A 409 41.06 12.29 -6.03
N ASN A 410 41.05 13.01 -4.88
CA ASN A 410 41.27 14.48 -4.81
C ASN A 410 40.32 15.30 -5.68
N LYS A 411 39.07 14.87 -5.87
CA LYS A 411 38.13 15.54 -6.78
C LYS A 411 37.82 16.98 -6.38
N LYS A 412 37.72 17.25 -5.09
CA LYS A 412 37.60 18.58 -4.50
C LYS A 412 38.34 18.59 -3.15
N PRO A 413 39.65 18.77 -3.12
CA PRO A 413 40.45 18.67 -1.90
C PRO A 413 39.87 19.49 -0.73
N PRO A 414 39.78 18.95 0.50
CA PRO A 414 40.33 17.64 0.89
C PRO A 414 39.44 16.44 0.56
N ASN A 415 38.32 16.61 -0.15
CA ASN A 415 37.35 15.56 -0.45
C ASN A 415 37.65 14.90 -1.80
N ASP A 416 37.37 13.62 -1.89
CA ASP A 416 37.44 12.81 -3.10
C ASP A 416 36.17 12.87 -3.95
N TRP A 417 35.19 13.65 -3.54
CA TRP A 417 33.93 13.85 -4.24
C TRP A 417 33.56 15.31 -4.41
N ILE A 418 32.69 15.55 -5.37
CA ILE A 418 32.03 16.84 -5.58
C ILE A 418 30.53 16.64 -5.57
N GLU A 419 29.80 17.45 -4.81
CA GLU A 419 28.36 17.50 -4.86
C GLU A 419 27.91 18.33 -6.08
N LEU A 420 27.32 17.65 -7.07
CA LEU A 420 26.78 18.29 -8.27
C LEU A 420 25.36 18.81 -8.01
N VAL A 421 24.56 18.05 -7.28
CA VAL A 421 23.20 18.42 -6.88
C VAL A 421 22.92 17.92 -5.46
N PRO A 422 22.50 18.80 -4.53
CA PRO A 422 22.15 18.37 -3.17
C PRO A 422 20.84 17.57 -3.15
N ILE A 423 20.68 16.69 -2.15
CA ILE A 423 19.47 15.86 -1.98
C ILE A 423 18.24 16.76 -1.76
N GLY A 424 17.15 16.47 -2.47
CA GLY A 424 15.86 17.12 -2.29
C GLY A 424 14.83 16.67 -3.34
N PRO A 425 13.55 17.12 -3.22
CA PRO A 425 12.48 16.74 -4.12
C PRO A 425 12.74 17.08 -5.58
N LEU A 426 12.47 16.14 -6.50
CA LEU A 426 12.74 16.32 -7.94
C LEU A 426 11.94 17.47 -8.56
N GLY A 427 10.72 17.72 -8.07
CA GLY A 427 9.88 18.82 -8.54
C GLY A 427 10.25 20.19 -7.96
N GLU A 428 11.10 20.24 -6.92
CA GLU A 428 11.48 21.49 -6.26
C GLU A 428 12.33 22.37 -7.18
N PRO A 429 12.01 23.68 -7.31
CA PRO A 429 12.83 24.60 -8.10
C PRO A 429 14.12 24.97 -7.37
N ILE A 430 15.27 24.85 -8.07
CA ILE A 430 16.57 25.34 -7.63
C ILE A 430 17.02 26.40 -8.63
N ALA A 431 17.14 27.64 -8.21
CA ALA A 431 17.54 28.76 -9.08
C ALA A 431 16.75 28.80 -10.41
N GLY A 432 15.42 28.69 -10.32
CA GLY A 432 14.50 28.83 -11.47
C GLY A 432 14.30 27.59 -12.35
N VAL A 433 14.96 26.47 -12.07
CA VAL A 433 14.74 25.19 -12.76
C VAL A 433 14.48 24.07 -11.76
N THR A 434 13.69 23.06 -12.14
CA THR A 434 13.42 21.93 -11.23
C THR A 434 14.70 21.15 -10.91
N ARG A 435 14.76 20.54 -9.71
CA ARG A 435 15.88 19.67 -9.32
C ARG A 435 16.10 18.54 -10.33
N ARG A 436 15.03 18.00 -10.91
CA ARG A 436 15.10 17.00 -11.99
C ARG A 436 15.98 17.50 -13.14
N LYS A 437 15.72 18.70 -13.67
CA LYS A 437 16.54 19.31 -14.72
C LYS A 437 17.98 19.59 -14.28
N ARG A 438 18.17 19.93 -13.01
CA ARG A 438 19.53 20.08 -12.44
C ARG A 438 20.28 18.76 -12.40
N LEU A 439 19.61 17.67 -12.04
CA LEU A 439 20.20 16.32 -12.05
C LEU A 439 20.53 15.87 -13.48
N GLU A 440 19.65 16.10 -14.44
CA GLU A 440 19.94 15.85 -15.87
C GLU A 440 21.17 16.62 -16.35
N ALA A 441 21.25 17.90 -16.03
CA ALA A 441 22.41 18.74 -16.36
C ALA A 441 23.68 18.29 -15.63
N GLY A 442 23.60 17.92 -14.35
CA GLY A 442 24.72 17.39 -13.57
C GLY A 442 25.22 16.06 -14.11
N ALA A 443 24.31 15.14 -14.44
CA ALA A 443 24.66 13.87 -15.05
C ALA A 443 25.35 14.05 -16.42
N SER A 444 24.90 15.00 -17.23
CA SER A 444 25.54 15.33 -18.53
C SER A 444 26.97 15.87 -18.41
N GLN A 445 27.38 16.35 -17.23
CA GLN A 445 28.74 16.82 -16.96
C GLN A 445 29.72 15.70 -16.61
N LEU A 446 29.23 14.52 -16.18
CA LEU A 446 30.05 13.41 -15.68
C LEU A 446 31.17 13.00 -16.66
N PRO A 447 30.93 12.84 -17.98
CA PRO A 447 32.01 12.49 -18.92
C PRO A 447 33.16 13.52 -18.94
N GLY A 448 32.85 14.80 -18.73
CA GLY A 448 33.84 15.87 -18.64
C GLY A 448 34.62 15.93 -17.32
N LEU A 449 34.21 15.15 -16.33
CA LEU A 449 34.85 15.08 -15.01
C LEU A 449 35.79 13.88 -14.85
N VAL A 450 35.92 13.00 -15.85
CA VAL A 450 36.69 11.77 -15.75
C VAL A 450 38.17 12.07 -15.54
N GLY A 451 38.79 11.41 -14.56
CA GLY A 451 40.20 11.48 -14.23
C GLY A 451 40.49 11.20 -12.74
N GLY A 452 41.74 10.85 -12.47
CA GLY A 452 42.19 10.45 -11.12
C GLY A 452 42.03 8.95 -10.85
N GLY A 453 42.42 8.49 -9.67
CA GLY A 453 42.21 7.13 -9.16
C GLY A 453 40.83 6.97 -8.54
N THR A 454 40.53 5.78 -8.02
CA THR A 454 39.23 5.41 -7.47
C THR A 454 39.24 5.50 -5.93
N ALA A 455 38.78 6.61 -5.37
CA ALA A 455 38.64 6.79 -3.91
C ALA A 455 37.29 6.21 -3.40
N LEU A 456 37.09 4.91 -3.58
CA LEU A 456 35.83 4.21 -3.31
C LEU A 456 35.46 4.22 -1.83
N ASN A 457 36.41 3.85 -0.96
CA ASN A 457 36.14 3.59 0.44
C ASN A 457 35.79 4.88 1.21
N ASP A 458 36.58 5.92 1.07
CA ASP A 458 36.36 7.21 1.75
C ASP A 458 35.07 7.87 1.27
N THR A 459 34.82 7.82 -0.04
CA THR A 459 33.57 8.33 -0.64
C THR A 459 32.36 7.57 -0.15
N THR A 460 32.45 6.23 -0.06
CA THR A 460 31.35 5.39 0.45
C THR A 460 30.99 5.77 1.88
N LEU A 461 31.99 5.91 2.76
CA LEU A 461 31.76 6.29 4.17
C LEU A 461 31.17 7.70 4.28
N ALA A 462 31.69 8.64 3.49
CA ALA A 462 31.19 10.01 3.47
C ALA A 462 29.73 10.08 2.98
N ALA A 463 29.39 9.35 1.92
CA ALA A 463 28.04 9.28 1.37
C ALA A 463 27.04 8.67 2.38
N PHE A 464 27.43 7.57 3.03
CA PHE A 464 26.62 6.95 4.09
C PHE A 464 26.33 7.94 5.22
N ARG A 465 27.36 8.60 5.74
CA ARG A 465 27.23 9.59 6.84
C ARG A 465 26.38 10.79 6.40
N HIS A 466 26.53 11.25 5.17
CA HIS A 466 25.72 12.36 4.63
C HIS A 466 24.23 12.02 4.59
N VAL A 467 23.87 10.82 4.13
CA VAL A 467 22.47 10.37 4.10
C VAL A 467 21.94 10.14 5.51
N LEU A 468 22.75 9.53 6.40
CA LEU A 468 22.38 9.27 7.79
C LEU A 468 22.16 10.57 8.58
N ALA A 469 23.00 11.59 8.38
CA ALA A 469 22.85 12.90 9.04
C ALA A 469 21.56 13.62 8.67
N GLY A 470 21.07 13.42 7.43
CA GLY A 470 19.80 13.99 6.97
C GLY A 470 18.67 12.95 6.90
N TYR A 471 18.70 11.91 7.72
CA TYR A 471 17.72 10.82 7.71
C TYR A 471 16.29 11.34 7.85
N ASP A 472 15.40 10.89 6.96
CA ASP A 472 13.97 11.18 6.99
C ASP A 472 13.19 9.87 7.24
N ALA A 473 12.58 9.75 8.42
CA ALA A 473 11.87 8.53 8.82
C ALA A 473 10.63 8.23 7.97
N SER A 474 10.10 9.23 7.25
CA SER A 474 8.97 9.06 6.32
C SER A 474 9.39 8.55 4.94
N LYS A 475 10.68 8.32 4.70
CA LYS A 475 11.23 7.97 3.40
C LYS A 475 12.19 6.78 3.49
N VAL A 476 12.36 6.09 2.38
CA VAL A 476 13.46 5.11 2.25
C VAL A 476 14.74 5.86 1.96
N ASN A 477 15.64 5.91 2.96
CA ASN A 477 16.94 6.54 2.82
C ASN A 477 17.95 5.55 2.26
N SER A 478 18.75 5.92 1.25
CA SER A 478 19.74 5.02 0.66
C SER A 478 20.87 5.76 -0.03
N VAL A 479 22.00 5.07 -0.19
CA VAL A 479 23.09 5.45 -1.09
C VAL A 479 23.09 4.49 -2.27
N VAL A 480 23.19 5.00 -3.50
CA VAL A 480 23.45 4.21 -4.71
C VAL A 480 24.78 4.65 -5.28
N LEU A 481 25.75 3.75 -5.27
CA LEU A 481 27.10 4.02 -5.75
C LEU A 481 27.40 3.16 -6.98
N MET A 482 27.86 3.81 -8.06
CA MET A 482 28.27 3.15 -9.31
C MET A 482 29.77 3.32 -9.49
N THR A 483 30.49 2.21 -9.70
CA THR A 483 31.93 2.17 -9.92
C THR A 483 32.31 1.03 -10.86
N ASP A 484 33.41 1.16 -11.57
CA ASP A 484 33.99 0.12 -12.43
C ASP A 484 35.29 -0.45 -11.87
N GLY A 485 35.77 0.08 -10.74
CA GLY A 485 37.09 -0.22 -10.23
C GLY A 485 37.12 -0.75 -8.80
N ARG A 486 38.36 -1.10 -8.40
CA ARG A 486 38.73 -1.34 -7.01
C ARG A 486 39.10 -0.02 -6.37
N ASN A 487 39.11 0.00 -5.02
CA ASN A 487 39.69 1.15 -4.33
C ASN A 487 41.16 1.30 -4.73
N ASP A 488 41.50 2.37 -5.43
CA ASP A 488 42.84 2.73 -5.89
C ASP A 488 43.17 4.17 -5.43
N ASP A 489 43.19 4.31 -4.10
CA ASP A 489 43.63 5.54 -3.46
C ASP A 489 44.89 5.25 -2.64
N THR A 490 46.02 5.75 -3.12
CA THR A 490 47.34 5.57 -2.51
C THR A 490 47.60 6.56 -1.36
N GLY A 491 46.63 7.41 -1.00
CA GLY A 491 46.70 8.39 0.08
C GLY A 491 46.45 7.82 1.47
N SER A 492 45.79 8.57 2.32
CA SER A 492 45.39 8.18 3.69
C SER A 492 44.03 7.50 3.72
N SER A 493 43.65 6.75 2.68
CA SER A 493 42.35 6.11 2.54
C SER A 493 42.13 5.02 3.56
N ILE A 494 40.89 4.91 4.07
CA ILE A 494 40.45 3.78 4.89
C ILE A 494 40.49 2.49 4.05
N ASP A 495 41.07 1.42 4.60
CA ASP A 495 41.02 0.13 3.94
C ASP A 495 39.60 -0.49 3.96
N THR A 496 39.34 -1.45 3.05
CA THR A 496 38.01 -2.03 2.88
C THR A 496 37.50 -2.72 4.14
N ASN A 497 38.34 -3.39 4.92
CA ASN A 497 37.91 -4.05 6.17
C ASN A 497 37.58 -3.03 7.24
N ALA A 498 38.38 -2.00 7.38
CA ALA A 498 38.13 -0.90 8.32
C ALA A 498 36.86 -0.11 7.94
N LEU A 499 36.59 0.06 6.64
CA LEU A 499 35.32 0.61 6.15
C LEU A 499 34.12 -0.26 6.59
N ILE A 500 34.17 -1.58 6.33
CA ILE A 500 33.11 -2.53 6.67
C ILE A 500 32.82 -2.50 8.17
N GLU A 501 33.86 -2.55 9.01
CA GLU A 501 33.69 -2.49 10.47
C GLU A 501 33.14 -1.13 10.94
N THR A 502 33.54 -0.05 10.28
CA THR A 502 33.00 1.29 10.58
C THR A 502 31.54 1.41 10.20
N LEU A 503 31.14 0.92 9.01
CA LEU A 503 29.75 0.90 8.56
C LEU A 503 28.87 0.06 9.50
N LYS A 504 29.31 -1.14 9.89
CA LYS A 504 28.57 -1.98 10.86
C LYS A 504 28.37 -1.30 12.22
N ARG A 505 29.40 -0.59 12.68
CA ARG A 505 29.34 0.13 13.97
C ARG A 505 28.41 1.35 13.91
N GLU A 506 28.41 2.09 12.78
CA GLU A 506 27.63 3.31 12.60
C GLU A 506 26.20 3.03 12.06
N ALA A 507 25.93 1.82 11.55
CA ALA A 507 24.60 1.42 11.10
C ALA A 507 23.63 1.34 12.30
N ASP A 508 22.54 2.10 12.20
CA ASP A 508 21.47 2.12 13.21
C ASP A 508 20.25 1.38 12.64
N PRO A 509 19.82 0.25 13.23
CA PRO A 509 18.62 -0.46 12.79
C PRO A 509 17.34 0.39 12.81
N ALA A 510 17.28 1.43 13.67
CA ALA A 510 16.16 2.37 13.71
C ALA A 510 16.23 3.45 12.62
N LYS A 511 17.41 3.64 12.00
CA LYS A 511 17.65 4.60 10.91
C LYS A 511 18.38 3.93 9.75
N PRO A 512 17.78 2.94 9.09
CA PRO A 512 18.46 2.17 8.06
C PRO A 512 18.83 3.03 6.85
N VAL A 513 20.09 2.97 6.45
CA VAL A 513 20.64 3.59 5.25
C VAL A 513 21.40 2.52 4.46
N PRO A 514 20.72 1.66 3.68
CA PRO A 514 21.37 0.66 2.86
C PRO A 514 22.22 1.30 1.79
N ILE A 515 23.43 0.76 1.59
CA ILE A 515 24.32 1.10 0.48
C ILE A 515 24.10 0.08 -0.64
N ILE A 516 23.69 0.55 -1.80
CA ILE A 516 23.50 -0.23 -3.00
C ILE A 516 24.67 0.06 -3.92
N MET A 517 25.43 -0.97 -4.27
CA MET A 517 26.57 -0.82 -5.15
C MET A 517 26.31 -1.44 -6.52
N VAL A 518 26.69 -0.74 -7.57
CA VAL A 518 26.59 -1.18 -8.96
C VAL A 518 27.99 -1.22 -9.56
N GLY A 519 28.49 -2.43 -9.76
CA GLY A 519 29.76 -2.67 -10.43
C GLY A 519 29.59 -2.66 -11.94
N LEU A 520 30.31 -1.83 -12.64
CA LEU A 520 30.24 -1.64 -14.09
C LEU A 520 31.33 -2.42 -14.81
N GLY A 521 30.95 -3.37 -15.68
CA GLY A 521 31.88 -4.19 -16.45
C GLY A 521 32.31 -5.48 -15.74
N ASP A 522 33.35 -6.13 -16.27
CA ASP A 522 33.80 -7.46 -15.82
C ASP A 522 34.99 -7.41 -14.83
N GLU A 523 35.70 -6.31 -14.74
CA GLU A 523 36.93 -6.18 -13.94
C GLU A 523 36.70 -5.67 -12.51
N VAL A 524 35.46 -5.44 -12.15
CA VAL A 524 35.05 -4.91 -10.84
C VAL A 524 35.20 -5.97 -9.73
N ASP A 525 35.67 -5.55 -8.56
CA ASP A 525 35.77 -6.40 -7.38
C ASP A 525 34.41 -6.59 -6.71
N MET A 526 33.60 -7.48 -7.28
CA MET A 526 32.25 -7.74 -6.79
C MET A 526 32.20 -8.29 -5.35
N ASP A 527 33.26 -8.95 -4.87
CA ASP A 527 33.29 -9.50 -3.51
C ASP A 527 33.48 -8.37 -2.48
N ALA A 528 34.34 -7.39 -2.79
CA ALA A 528 34.45 -6.18 -1.98
C ALA A 528 33.13 -5.40 -1.97
N LEU A 529 32.50 -5.18 -3.14
CA LEU A 529 31.23 -4.45 -3.24
C LEU A 529 30.09 -5.16 -2.47
N ARG A 530 30.01 -6.50 -2.54
CA ARG A 530 29.01 -7.29 -1.77
C ARG A 530 29.23 -7.15 -0.28
N SER A 531 30.49 -7.21 0.17
CA SER A 531 30.83 -7.11 1.60
C SER A 531 30.52 -5.72 2.16
N ILE A 532 30.82 -4.66 1.44
CA ILE A 532 30.53 -3.27 1.81
C ILE A 532 28.99 -3.07 1.89
N SER A 533 28.26 -3.47 0.85
CA SER A 533 26.81 -3.32 0.80
C SER A 533 26.13 -4.09 1.95
N ALA A 534 26.57 -5.32 2.21
CA ALA A 534 26.01 -6.19 3.26
C ALA A 534 26.16 -5.58 4.67
N ALA A 535 27.22 -4.79 4.90
CA ALA A 535 27.47 -4.12 6.20
C ALA A 535 26.33 -3.17 6.61
N THR A 536 25.56 -2.65 5.65
CA THR A 536 24.42 -1.74 5.89
C THR A 536 23.07 -2.36 5.52
N GLY A 537 23.03 -3.67 5.21
CA GLY A 537 21.82 -4.36 4.76
C GLY A 537 21.45 -4.07 3.30
N GLY A 538 22.35 -3.49 2.53
CA GLY A 538 22.22 -3.27 1.09
C GLY A 538 22.65 -4.47 0.24
N LYS A 539 22.73 -4.27 -1.08
CA LYS A 539 23.14 -5.28 -2.08
C LYS A 539 24.09 -4.69 -3.11
N ALA A 540 24.93 -5.56 -3.67
CA ALA A 540 25.78 -5.22 -4.81
C ALA A 540 25.31 -5.98 -6.06
N TYR A 541 25.35 -5.30 -7.20
CA TYR A 541 24.94 -5.79 -8.50
C TYR A 541 26.06 -5.58 -9.51
N GLN A 542 26.19 -6.51 -10.44
CA GLN A 542 27.06 -6.35 -11.59
C GLN A 542 26.25 -5.95 -12.81
N ALA A 543 26.63 -4.91 -13.48
CA ALA A 543 26.05 -4.45 -14.73
C ALA A 543 27.11 -4.51 -15.84
N LYS A 544 26.97 -5.44 -16.77
CA LYS A 544 27.87 -5.60 -17.90
C LYS A 544 27.46 -4.71 -19.07
N ASN A 545 26.17 -4.40 -19.17
CA ASN A 545 25.57 -3.57 -20.20
C ASN A 545 24.72 -2.45 -19.58
N PRO A 546 24.47 -1.34 -20.28
CA PRO A 546 23.61 -0.26 -19.80
C PRO A 546 22.18 -0.70 -19.45
N GLU A 547 21.67 -1.71 -20.15
CA GLU A 547 20.34 -2.28 -19.91
C GLU A 547 20.28 -2.98 -18.54
N ASP A 548 21.39 -3.62 -18.12
CA ASP A 548 21.53 -4.23 -16.79
C ASP A 548 21.44 -3.17 -15.70
N ILE A 549 22.06 -1.98 -15.89
CA ILE A 549 22.04 -0.87 -14.93
C ILE A 549 20.59 -0.43 -14.66
N ARG A 550 19.77 -0.35 -15.71
CA ARG A 550 18.36 -0.03 -15.58
C ARG A 550 17.60 -1.08 -14.76
N GLY A 551 17.83 -2.37 -15.06
CA GLY A 551 17.24 -3.49 -14.31
C GLY A 551 17.69 -3.47 -12.85
N VAL A 552 18.97 -3.25 -12.59
CA VAL A 552 19.57 -3.13 -11.26
C VAL A 552 18.96 -1.98 -10.46
N LEU A 553 18.81 -0.80 -11.06
CA LEU A 553 18.20 0.36 -10.39
C LEU A 553 16.73 0.07 -10.02
N LEU A 554 16.00 -0.60 -10.90
CA LEU A 554 14.61 -1.02 -10.64
C LEU A 554 14.54 -2.09 -9.55
N ASP A 555 15.46 -3.07 -9.56
CA ASP A 555 15.54 -4.08 -8.49
C ASP A 555 15.97 -3.47 -7.15
N ALA A 556 16.93 -2.56 -7.16
CA ALA A 556 17.35 -1.81 -5.98
C ALA A 556 16.18 -1.03 -5.35
N VAL A 557 15.29 -0.48 -6.18
CA VAL A 557 14.05 0.15 -5.71
C VAL A 557 13.07 -0.88 -5.11
N SER A 558 12.98 -2.08 -5.69
CA SER A 558 12.04 -3.13 -5.25
C SER A 558 12.47 -3.88 -3.99
N GLN A 559 13.77 -3.93 -3.70
CA GLN A 559 14.33 -4.69 -2.56
C GLN A 559 14.37 -3.92 -1.24
N ARG A 560 13.70 -2.79 -1.17
CA ARG A 560 13.61 -1.97 0.04
C ARG A 560 12.84 -2.72 1.11
N ARG A 561 13.51 -3.02 2.19
CA ARG A 561 12.85 -3.59 3.36
C ARG A 561 12.23 -2.47 4.15
N CYS A 562 10.93 -2.48 4.25
CA CYS A 562 10.21 -1.75 5.26
C CYS A 562 10.66 -2.19 6.65
N ARG A 563 11.13 -1.29 7.50
CA ARG A 563 11.46 -1.55 8.91
C ARG A 563 11.17 -0.30 9.72
N PRO A 564 10.71 -0.43 10.97
CA PRO A 564 10.30 -1.64 11.67
C PRO A 564 8.79 -1.94 11.58
N ASN A 565 7.95 -1.08 11.02
CA ASN A 565 6.49 -1.15 11.08
C ASN A 565 5.86 -0.84 9.72
N CYS A 566 5.93 -1.79 8.75
CA CYS A 566 5.04 -1.76 7.60
C CYS A 566 4.13 -2.96 7.61
#